data_28b9625fa6106964c5c37f4613b42edb
#
_entry.id   28b9625fa6106964c5c37f4613b42edb
#
_cell.length_a   1.000
_cell.length_b   1.000
_cell.length_c   1.000
_cell.angle_alpha   90.00
_cell.angle_beta   90.00
_cell.angle_gamma   90.00
#
_symmetry.space_group_name_H-M   'P 1'
#
loop_
_entity.id
_entity.type
_entity.pdbx_description
1 polymer ?
#
loop_
_entity_poly.entity_id
_entity_poly.type
_entity_poly.pdbx_seq_one_letter_code
_entity_poly.pdbx_strand_id
1 'polypeptide(L)'
;MTALSLFGGVSAASAAVAPAGAAAASGTQQASGAQQLAAADVKGKTFTIGTDTTFAPFEFHDGSGNLVGIDMDLIRAIAKEQGFSVSIKSLGFDAALQALQSNQVDGVIAGMSITDERKKIFDFSDPYFDSGVQMAVAKSNNDVKSYADLKGKTVAVKRGTEGETFANSIKGKYGFTVKALADSATMYDDVKAGNSVAVFDDYPVLAYGVSQNNGLKIVTKKEQGSSYGFAVNKGQNAELLAAFNTGLSDLKSNGQYQKILDKYLKAPGETTANSSFFTLLANSFPALMKGLGLTLFATVLSLIFALILGVIFAFFKISKNIVLRGIATTYVAIFRGTPLLVQAFFFYFGLPQMTGIPIDVLTAGVLTLSLNAGAYMTEIIRGGIQSVDPGQLEASRSLGLSYATSMRRVVIPQAVKIMTPTFINQFVITLKDTSLLAVIGFAELTYQGQQIYASNFRTGETLLIVAALYFIVIMLLTQLSNLLDRKFNK
;
A
#
# COMPACT_ATOMS: atom_id res chain seq x y z
N MET A 1 44.91 11.32 -55.95
CA MET A 1 44.82 12.39 -56.95
C MET A 1 44.04 13.54 -56.36
N THR A 2 44.79 14.62 -56.13
CA THR A 2 44.53 16.07 -56.21
C THR A 2 43.48 16.60 -55.25
N ALA A 3 43.82 17.23 -54.09
CA ALA A 3 44.48 18.55 -53.88
C ALA A 3 43.68 19.72 -54.54
N LEU A 4 43.15 20.62 -53.70
CA LEU A 4 43.61 21.99 -53.66
C LEU A 4 42.94 22.84 -52.59
N SER A 5 43.75 23.48 -51.80
CA SER A 5 43.59 24.60 -50.89
C SER A 5 42.98 25.84 -51.50
N LEU A 6 42.34 26.72 -50.68
CA LEU A 6 42.58 28.16 -50.79
C LEU A 6 42.25 28.90 -49.49
N PHE A 7 43.19 29.67 -49.03
CA PHE A 7 43.24 30.62 -47.93
C PHE A 7 42.33 31.83 -48.14
N GLY A 8 41.88 32.42 -47.06
CA GLY A 8 41.30 33.78 -47.10
C GLY A 8 40.82 34.32 -45.78
N GLY A 9 41.63 35.15 -45.15
CA GLY A 9 41.24 36.39 -44.52
C GLY A 9 40.85 36.44 -43.04
N VAL A 10 41.82 36.67 -42.19
CA VAL A 10 41.64 37.15 -40.79
C VAL A 10 41.12 38.60 -40.83
N SER A 11 40.04 38.90 -40.12
CA SER A 11 39.70 40.27 -39.68
C SER A 11 39.33 40.20 -38.20
N ALA A 12 40.15 40.81 -37.37
CA ALA A 12 39.96 40.96 -35.93
C ALA A 12 38.94 42.08 -35.69
N ALA A 13 37.83 41.74 -35.10
CA ALA A 13 36.93 42.74 -34.51
C ALA A 13 36.98 42.61 -32.99
N SER A 14 37.50 43.64 -32.38
CA SER A 14 37.53 43.88 -30.94
C SER A 14 36.11 43.99 -30.42
N ALA A 15 35.66 43.04 -29.56
CA ALA A 15 34.41 43.15 -28.85
C ALA A 15 34.68 43.58 -27.40
N ALA A 16 34.15 44.71 -27.06
CA ALA A 16 34.17 45.30 -25.73
C ALA A 16 33.51 44.36 -24.68
N VAL A 17 34.20 44.19 -23.56
CA VAL A 17 33.68 43.47 -22.38
C VAL A 17 32.64 44.37 -21.73
N ALA A 18 31.36 43.98 -21.78
CA ALA A 18 30.30 44.55 -20.97
C ALA A 18 30.25 43.83 -19.59
N PRO A 19 29.93 44.50 -18.49
CA PRO A 19 30.02 43.94 -17.13
C PRO A 19 28.93 42.90 -16.91
N ALA A 20 29.32 41.72 -16.40
CA ALA A 20 28.49 40.58 -16.04
C ALA A 20 27.72 40.88 -14.71
N GLY A 21 26.83 41.86 -14.71
CA GLY A 21 26.05 42.21 -13.51
C GLY A 21 24.52 42.20 -13.70
N ALA A 22 24.04 42.17 -14.97
CA ALA A 22 22.60 42.33 -15.23
C ALA A 22 21.83 41.03 -15.52
N ALA A 23 22.49 39.90 -15.78
CA ALA A 23 21.84 38.65 -16.10
C ALA A 23 21.43 37.83 -14.87
N ALA A 24 22.03 38.03 -13.70
CA ALA A 24 21.69 37.33 -12.48
C ALA A 24 20.43 37.87 -11.79
N ALA A 25 20.11 39.16 -11.97
CA ALA A 25 18.94 39.80 -11.33
C ALA A 25 17.63 39.51 -12.09
N SER A 26 17.67 39.30 -13.38
CA SER A 26 16.46 38.99 -14.17
C SER A 26 16.03 37.51 -14.05
N GLY A 27 16.96 36.58 -13.84
CA GLY A 27 16.67 35.15 -13.64
C GLY A 27 15.99 34.85 -12.30
N THR A 28 16.41 35.56 -11.24
CA THR A 28 15.81 35.45 -9.90
C THR A 28 14.43 36.09 -9.80
N GLN A 29 14.16 37.18 -10.48
CA GLN A 29 12.82 37.78 -10.51
C GLN A 29 11.82 36.99 -11.35
N GLN A 30 12.21 36.35 -12.45
CA GLN A 30 11.35 35.48 -13.21
C GLN A 30 11.05 34.17 -12.47
N ALA A 31 12.01 33.58 -11.76
CA ALA A 31 11.80 32.40 -10.94
C ALA A 31 10.86 32.69 -9.74
N SER A 32 11.01 33.86 -9.07
CA SER A 32 10.12 34.24 -7.98
C SER A 32 8.69 34.57 -8.44
N GLY A 33 8.53 35.15 -9.63
CA GLY A 33 7.23 35.44 -10.22
C GLY A 33 6.49 34.17 -10.65
N ALA A 34 7.19 33.22 -11.24
CA ALA A 34 6.62 31.93 -11.60
C ALA A 34 6.22 31.07 -10.38
N GLN A 35 7.03 31.10 -9.31
CA GLN A 35 6.70 30.45 -8.03
C GLN A 35 5.51 31.09 -7.33
N GLN A 36 5.39 32.43 -7.34
CA GLN A 36 4.21 33.12 -6.79
C GLN A 36 2.92 32.88 -7.57
N LEU A 37 3.00 32.79 -8.91
CA LEU A 37 1.86 32.44 -9.75
C LEU A 37 1.41 30.98 -9.51
N ALA A 38 2.35 30.04 -9.38
CA ALA A 38 2.04 28.65 -9.07
C ALA A 38 1.44 28.46 -7.67
N ALA A 39 1.88 29.22 -6.67
CA ALA A 39 1.30 29.21 -5.33
C ALA A 39 -0.14 29.80 -5.29
N ALA A 40 -0.49 30.70 -6.20
CA ALA A 40 -1.85 31.21 -6.32
C ALA A 40 -2.82 30.15 -6.90
N ASP A 41 -2.32 29.25 -7.73
CA ASP A 41 -3.12 28.25 -8.46
C ASP A 41 -3.54 27.06 -7.58
N VAL A 42 -2.91 26.84 -6.40
CA VAL A 42 -3.26 25.72 -5.49
C VAL A 42 -4.29 26.09 -4.43
N LYS A 43 -4.58 27.40 -4.23
CA LYS A 43 -5.47 27.88 -3.16
C LYS A 43 -6.87 27.28 -3.25
N GLY A 44 -7.33 26.71 -2.12
CA GLY A 44 -8.65 26.10 -2.01
C GLY A 44 -8.78 24.73 -2.69
N LYS A 45 -7.74 24.24 -3.39
CA LYS A 45 -7.73 22.88 -3.95
C LYS A 45 -7.45 21.85 -2.86
N THR A 46 -7.88 20.63 -3.09
CA THR A 46 -7.54 19.47 -2.25
C THR A 46 -6.74 18.48 -3.09
N PHE A 47 -5.53 18.15 -2.64
CA PHE A 47 -4.67 17.17 -3.28
C PHE A 47 -4.62 15.87 -2.49
N THR A 48 -4.61 14.75 -3.20
CA THR A 48 -4.46 13.42 -2.61
C THR A 48 -2.98 13.05 -2.57
N ILE A 49 -2.45 12.83 -1.37
CA ILE A 49 -1.02 12.54 -1.15
C ILE A 49 -0.87 11.10 -0.68
N GLY A 50 -0.10 10.31 -1.42
CA GLY A 50 0.31 8.97 -1.04
C GLY A 50 1.47 9.00 -0.05
N THR A 51 1.47 8.11 0.94
CA THR A 51 2.57 7.95 1.89
C THR A 51 2.70 6.49 2.30
N ASP A 52 3.90 6.10 2.74
CA ASP A 52 4.10 4.90 3.56
C ASP A 52 3.60 5.19 5.00
N THR A 53 3.44 4.17 5.81
CA THR A 53 2.99 4.33 7.20
C THR A 53 3.80 3.49 8.17
N THR A 54 4.93 2.97 7.69
CA THR A 54 5.82 2.06 8.43
C THR A 54 7.26 2.58 8.49
N PHE A 55 7.47 3.89 8.26
CA PHE A 55 8.79 4.49 8.10
C PHE A 55 9.07 5.58 9.15
N ALA A 56 8.92 5.22 10.43
CA ALA A 56 9.21 6.14 11.54
C ALA A 56 10.69 6.57 11.54
N PRO A 57 10.99 7.86 11.76
CA PRO A 57 10.11 8.92 12.28
C PRO A 57 9.44 9.80 11.20
N PHE A 58 9.45 9.42 9.92
CA PHE A 58 8.93 10.26 8.84
C PHE A 58 7.41 10.12 8.69
N GLU A 59 6.89 8.89 8.61
CA GLU A 59 5.46 8.60 8.55
C GLU A 59 5.15 7.29 9.28
N PHE A 60 4.33 7.38 10.31
CA PHE A 60 3.92 6.24 11.13
C PHE A 60 2.66 6.57 11.94
N HIS A 61 2.03 5.54 12.49
CA HIS A 61 0.91 5.74 13.40
C HIS A 61 1.41 5.83 14.86
N ASP A 62 0.95 6.83 15.59
CA ASP A 62 1.19 6.94 17.03
C ASP A 62 0.37 5.90 17.82
N GLY A 63 0.58 5.82 19.14
CA GLY A 63 -0.16 4.89 20.02
C GLY A 63 -1.68 5.08 20.01
N SER A 64 -2.19 6.23 19.53
CA SER A 64 -3.62 6.54 19.38
C SER A 64 -4.15 6.23 17.97
N GLY A 65 -3.30 5.76 17.06
CA GLY A 65 -3.65 5.45 15.67
C GLY A 65 -3.69 6.66 14.74
N ASN A 66 -3.14 7.82 15.16
CA ASN A 66 -3.02 8.98 14.28
C ASN A 66 -1.78 8.84 13.41
N LEU A 67 -1.92 9.20 12.13
CA LEU A 67 -0.80 9.27 11.22
C LEU A 67 0.01 10.53 11.49
N VAL A 68 1.25 10.34 11.95
CA VAL A 68 2.18 11.37 12.41
C VAL A 68 3.57 11.14 11.79
N GLY A 69 4.48 12.05 12.02
CA GLY A 69 5.87 11.97 11.55
C GLY A 69 6.34 13.26 10.88
N ILE A 70 7.61 13.30 10.55
CA ILE A 70 8.25 14.46 9.93
C ILE A 70 7.54 14.81 8.61
N ASP A 71 7.32 13.84 7.75
CA ASP A 71 6.69 14.02 6.43
C ASP A 71 5.24 14.49 6.56
N MET A 72 4.53 13.92 7.53
CA MET A 72 3.14 14.26 7.79
C MET A 72 2.96 15.67 8.34
N ASP A 73 3.82 16.08 9.26
CA ASP A 73 3.78 17.42 9.82
C ASP A 73 4.28 18.45 8.77
N LEU A 74 5.27 18.08 7.95
CA LEU A 74 5.80 18.92 6.89
C LEU A 74 4.75 19.23 5.82
N ILE A 75 4.14 18.20 5.24
CA ILE A 75 3.15 18.41 4.16
C ILE A 75 1.91 19.16 4.65
N ARG A 76 1.45 18.91 5.89
CA ARG A 76 0.33 19.64 6.49
C ARG A 76 0.67 21.10 6.76
N ALA A 77 1.89 21.38 7.23
CA ALA A 77 2.36 22.74 7.46
C ALA A 77 2.50 23.53 6.14
N ILE A 78 3.08 22.91 5.12
CA ILE A 78 3.18 23.49 3.77
C ILE A 78 1.78 23.75 3.19
N ALA A 79 0.86 22.79 3.27
CA ALA A 79 -0.50 22.94 2.78
C ALA A 79 -1.21 24.12 3.43
N LYS A 80 -1.07 24.26 4.75
CA LYS A 80 -1.63 25.39 5.50
C LYS A 80 -1.04 26.71 5.08
N GLU A 81 0.28 26.79 4.92
CA GLU A 81 1.00 28.02 4.53
C GLU A 81 0.61 28.46 3.12
N GLN A 82 0.51 27.51 2.18
CA GLN A 82 0.22 27.77 0.77
C GLN A 82 -1.29 27.81 0.46
N GLY A 83 -2.17 27.52 1.45
CA GLY A 83 -3.62 27.65 1.34
C GLY A 83 -4.32 26.55 0.56
N PHE A 84 -3.75 25.34 0.49
CA PHE A 84 -4.40 24.15 -0.05
C PHE A 84 -4.70 23.12 1.04
N SER A 85 -5.46 22.08 0.71
CA SER A 85 -5.78 20.95 1.60
C SER A 85 -5.14 19.67 1.10
N VAL A 86 -4.85 18.74 2.01
CA VAL A 86 -4.32 17.40 1.67
C VAL A 86 -5.23 16.31 2.20
N SER A 87 -5.50 15.32 1.35
CA SER A 87 -6.12 14.04 1.70
C SER A 87 -5.02 12.97 1.65
N ILE A 88 -4.65 12.41 2.79
CA ILE A 88 -3.54 11.45 2.87
C ILE A 88 -4.07 10.04 2.64
N LYS A 89 -3.47 9.33 1.66
CA LYS A 89 -3.67 7.89 1.44
C LYS A 89 -2.50 7.12 2.03
N SER A 90 -2.81 6.33 3.05
CA SER A 90 -1.86 5.43 3.71
C SER A 90 -1.72 4.14 2.89
N LEU A 91 -0.55 3.94 2.28
CA LEU A 91 -0.24 2.81 1.41
C LEU A 91 1.07 2.17 1.90
N GLY A 92 1.53 1.07 1.34
CA GLY A 92 2.94 0.70 1.47
C GLY A 92 3.78 1.48 0.46
N PHE A 93 5.11 1.57 0.66
CA PHE A 93 5.98 2.37 -0.20
C PHE A 93 5.82 2.05 -1.69
N ASP A 94 5.95 0.76 -2.06
CA ASP A 94 5.75 0.33 -3.46
C ASP A 94 4.36 0.67 -3.99
N ALA A 95 3.32 0.52 -3.15
CA ALA A 95 1.95 0.83 -3.52
C ALA A 95 1.72 2.34 -3.69
N ALA A 96 2.40 3.19 -2.90
CA ALA A 96 2.37 4.64 -3.06
C ALA A 96 2.98 5.08 -4.40
N LEU A 97 4.12 4.48 -4.79
CA LEU A 97 4.74 4.74 -6.09
C LEU A 97 3.84 4.31 -7.26
N GLN A 98 3.20 3.14 -7.17
CA GLN A 98 2.25 2.66 -8.17
C GLN A 98 1.00 3.55 -8.24
N ALA A 99 0.50 4.01 -7.10
CA ALA A 99 -0.62 4.94 -7.01
C ALA A 99 -0.30 6.29 -7.68
N LEU A 100 0.94 6.78 -7.51
CA LEU A 100 1.40 7.99 -8.20
C LEU A 100 1.46 7.77 -9.71
N GLN A 101 2.08 6.68 -10.19
CA GLN A 101 2.19 6.37 -11.62
C GLN A 101 0.83 6.16 -12.28
N SER A 102 -0.16 5.66 -11.56
CA SER A 102 -1.53 5.44 -12.05
C SER A 102 -2.47 6.63 -11.81
N ASN A 103 -1.95 7.77 -11.37
CA ASN A 103 -2.73 8.98 -11.03
C ASN A 103 -3.83 8.76 -9.99
N GLN A 104 -3.62 7.80 -9.08
CA GLN A 104 -4.50 7.57 -7.92
C GLN A 104 -4.21 8.55 -6.78
N VAL A 105 -3.03 9.17 -6.81
CA VAL A 105 -2.59 10.24 -5.93
C VAL A 105 -1.90 11.33 -6.75
N ASP A 106 -1.95 12.58 -6.27
CA ASP A 106 -1.38 13.74 -6.94
C ASP A 106 0.11 13.92 -6.63
N GLY A 107 0.55 13.39 -5.49
CA GLY A 107 1.94 13.41 -5.05
C GLY A 107 2.23 12.36 -4.01
N VAL A 108 3.52 12.11 -3.74
CA VAL A 108 4.00 11.18 -2.71
C VAL A 108 5.04 11.86 -1.82
N ILE A 109 4.85 11.74 -0.50
CA ILE A 109 5.85 12.05 0.51
C ILE A 109 6.00 10.83 1.42
N ALA A 110 7.18 10.21 1.44
CA ALA A 110 7.40 8.90 2.07
C ALA A 110 8.89 8.62 2.34
N GLY A 111 9.64 9.57 2.88
CA GLY A 111 11.10 9.44 3.01
C GLY A 111 11.77 9.08 1.67
N MET A 112 11.23 9.59 0.57
CA MET A 112 11.58 9.12 -0.77
C MET A 112 12.88 9.73 -1.27
N SER A 113 13.93 8.91 -1.38
CA SER A 113 15.23 9.32 -1.93
C SER A 113 15.12 9.80 -3.38
N ILE A 114 15.74 10.94 -3.67
CA ILE A 114 15.86 11.50 -5.01
C ILE A 114 16.99 10.77 -5.75
N THR A 115 16.66 9.85 -6.67
CA THR A 115 17.62 9.11 -7.49
C THR A 115 17.47 9.42 -8.96
N ASP A 116 18.52 9.19 -9.78
CA ASP A 116 18.47 9.46 -11.21
C ASP A 116 17.50 8.53 -11.95
N GLU A 117 17.31 7.29 -11.46
CA GLU A 117 16.28 6.39 -11.99
C GLU A 117 14.89 6.95 -11.75
N ARG A 118 14.61 7.42 -10.53
CA ARG A 118 13.30 7.97 -10.16
C ARG A 118 13.00 9.28 -10.86
N LYS A 119 13.99 10.14 -11.11
CA LYS A 119 13.85 11.39 -11.90
C LYS A 119 13.41 11.16 -13.34
N LYS A 120 13.60 9.96 -13.87
CA LYS A 120 13.09 9.60 -15.22
C LYS A 120 11.57 9.48 -15.24
N ILE A 121 10.96 9.12 -14.09
CA ILE A 121 9.53 8.79 -13.95
C ILE A 121 8.77 9.88 -13.19
N PHE A 122 9.42 10.54 -12.24
CA PHE A 122 8.85 11.53 -11.34
C PHE A 122 9.59 12.86 -11.43
N ASP A 123 8.88 13.94 -11.13
CA ASP A 123 9.48 15.23 -10.81
C ASP A 123 9.52 15.38 -9.27
N PHE A 124 10.66 15.88 -8.78
CA PHE A 124 10.93 16.00 -7.36
C PHE A 124 10.97 17.45 -6.91
N SER A 125 10.59 17.67 -5.66
CA SER A 125 10.82 18.92 -4.95
C SER A 125 12.31 19.18 -4.70
N ASP A 126 12.60 20.35 -4.19
CA ASP A 126 13.86 20.60 -3.50
C ASP A 126 14.02 19.59 -2.35
N PRO A 127 15.28 19.21 -2.03
CA PRO A 127 15.55 18.29 -0.94
C PRO A 127 15.04 18.84 0.40
N TYR A 128 14.28 18.00 1.13
CA TYR A 128 13.83 18.41 2.47
C TYR A 128 14.60 17.70 3.60
N PHE A 129 15.28 16.58 3.35
CA PHE A 129 16.07 15.87 4.35
C PHE A 129 17.24 15.13 3.72
N ASP A 130 18.43 15.16 4.35
CA ASP A 130 19.61 14.42 3.90
C ASP A 130 19.66 13.04 4.56
N SER A 131 19.57 11.99 3.78
CA SER A 131 19.60 10.62 4.24
C SER A 131 20.95 9.92 3.96
N GLY A 132 20.99 8.64 4.11
CA GLY A 132 22.11 7.74 3.82
C GLY A 132 21.83 6.37 4.42
N VAL A 133 22.52 5.34 3.94
CA VAL A 133 22.31 3.96 4.36
C VAL A 133 23.22 3.58 5.51
N GLN A 134 22.71 2.83 6.47
CA GLN A 134 23.48 2.19 7.54
C GLN A 134 23.15 0.70 7.63
N MET A 135 24.09 -0.05 8.22
CA MET A 135 23.86 -1.44 8.58
C MET A 135 23.59 -1.57 10.07
N ALA A 136 22.55 -2.33 10.41
CA ALA A 136 22.28 -2.75 11.78
C ALA A 136 22.15 -4.28 11.85
N VAL A 137 22.36 -4.81 13.05
CA VAL A 137 22.26 -6.24 13.38
C VAL A 137 21.39 -6.42 14.61
N ALA A 138 20.93 -7.65 14.89
CA ALA A 138 20.26 -7.94 16.14
C ALA A 138 21.15 -7.55 17.33
N LYS A 139 20.57 -6.99 18.40
CA LYS A 139 21.28 -6.53 19.59
C LYS A 139 22.14 -7.64 20.21
N SER A 140 21.69 -8.89 20.11
CA SER A 140 22.40 -10.10 20.57
C SER A 140 23.55 -10.53 19.65
N ASN A 141 23.60 -10.09 18.38
CA ASN A 141 24.61 -10.48 17.41
C ASN A 141 25.90 -9.70 17.68
N ASN A 142 27.01 -10.40 18.01
CA ASN A 142 28.33 -9.82 18.23
C ASN A 142 29.34 -10.19 17.15
N ASP A 143 28.95 -11.01 16.18
CA ASP A 143 29.84 -11.60 15.16
C ASP A 143 29.96 -10.72 13.92
N VAL A 144 28.91 -9.91 13.62
CA VAL A 144 28.88 -9.02 12.46
C VAL A 144 29.16 -7.59 12.91
N LYS A 145 30.30 -7.04 12.51
CA LYS A 145 30.77 -5.68 12.87
C LYS A 145 31.07 -4.82 11.64
N SER A 146 31.22 -5.45 10.47
CA SER A 146 31.59 -4.80 9.22
C SER A 146 30.95 -5.54 8.03
N TYR A 147 31.03 -4.94 6.85
CA TYR A 147 30.55 -5.59 5.61
C TYR A 147 31.31 -6.87 5.27
N ALA A 148 32.58 -6.99 5.68
CA ALA A 148 33.38 -8.19 5.42
C ALA A 148 32.84 -9.44 6.15
N ASP A 149 32.16 -9.24 7.28
CA ASP A 149 31.60 -10.32 8.10
C ASP A 149 30.28 -10.89 7.50
N LEU A 150 29.79 -10.31 6.40
CA LEU A 150 28.57 -10.74 5.71
C LEU A 150 28.78 -11.91 4.74
N LYS A 151 30.02 -12.30 4.46
CA LYS A 151 30.36 -13.34 3.47
C LYS A 151 29.58 -14.63 3.71
N GLY A 152 28.86 -15.09 2.68
CA GLY A 152 28.03 -16.31 2.73
C GLY A 152 26.72 -16.18 3.52
N LYS A 153 26.40 -14.99 4.03
CA LYS A 153 25.22 -14.76 4.86
C LYS A 153 24.10 -14.05 4.07
N THR A 154 22.92 -13.98 4.65
CA THR A 154 21.76 -13.24 4.10
C THR A 154 21.57 -11.93 4.85
N VAL A 155 21.31 -10.84 4.11
CA VAL A 155 20.95 -9.54 4.66
C VAL A 155 19.52 -9.17 4.24
N ALA A 156 18.79 -8.52 5.13
CA ALA A 156 17.43 -8.05 4.87
C ALA A 156 17.44 -6.59 4.40
N VAL A 157 16.56 -6.27 3.46
CA VAL A 157 16.31 -4.92 2.95
C VAL A 157 14.82 -4.72 2.74
N LYS A 158 14.35 -3.47 2.76
CA LYS A 158 12.99 -3.13 2.32
C LYS A 158 13.01 -2.94 0.81
N ARG A 159 12.03 -3.56 0.13
CA ARG A 159 11.92 -3.53 -1.34
C ARG A 159 11.74 -2.10 -1.84
N GLY A 160 12.37 -1.79 -2.98
CA GLY A 160 12.25 -0.51 -3.67
C GLY A 160 13.00 0.64 -3.01
N THR A 161 13.74 0.42 -1.89
CA THR A 161 14.44 1.45 -1.14
C THR A 161 15.90 1.62 -1.55
N GLU A 162 16.53 2.68 -1.04
CA GLU A 162 17.96 2.92 -1.23
C GLU A 162 18.81 1.86 -0.49
N GLY A 163 18.33 1.37 0.65
CA GLY A 163 18.95 0.24 1.35
C GLY A 163 19.07 -1.02 0.49
N GLU A 164 18.03 -1.32 -0.32
CA GLU A 164 18.09 -2.43 -1.29
C GLU A 164 19.10 -2.14 -2.40
N THR A 165 19.08 -0.93 -2.97
CA THR A 165 20.02 -0.52 -4.03
C THR A 165 21.46 -0.59 -3.55
N PHE A 166 21.73 -0.05 -2.36
CA PHE A 166 23.06 -0.10 -1.75
C PHE A 166 23.52 -1.54 -1.48
N ALA A 167 22.68 -2.37 -0.84
CA ALA A 167 23.00 -3.77 -0.58
C ALA A 167 23.34 -4.53 -1.88
N ASN A 168 22.53 -4.32 -2.94
CA ASN A 168 22.77 -4.94 -4.24
C ASN A 168 24.06 -4.47 -4.90
N SER A 169 24.49 -3.22 -4.70
CA SER A 169 25.73 -2.66 -5.26
C SER A 169 26.98 -3.27 -4.65
N ILE A 170 26.92 -3.67 -3.37
CA ILE A 170 28.09 -4.18 -2.64
C ILE A 170 28.08 -5.71 -2.43
N LYS A 171 26.95 -6.41 -2.69
CA LYS A 171 26.84 -7.86 -2.45
C LYS A 171 27.89 -8.71 -3.17
N GLY A 172 28.27 -8.33 -4.39
CA GLY A 172 29.31 -9.02 -5.15
C GLY A 172 30.70 -8.89 -4.53
N LYS A 173 31.00 -7.70 -3.98
CA LYS A 173 32.28 -7.42 -3.32
C LYS A 173 32.43 -8.19 -2.01
N TYR A 174 31.38 -8.31 -1.23
CA TYR A 174 31.42 -8.90 0.12
C TYR A 174 30.84 -10.33 0.19
N GLY A 175 30.23 -10.83 -0.91
CA GLY A 175 29.82 -12.23 -1.03
C GLY A 175 28.62 -12.61 -0.17
N PHE A 176 27.59 -11.76 -0.06
CA PHE A 176 26.35 -12.03 0.67
C PHE A 176 25.12 -12.08 -0.26
N THR A 177 24.01 -12.59 0.25
CA THR A 177 22.71 -12.59 -0.46
C THR A 177 21.78 -11.54 0.12
N VAL A 178 20.88 -10.98 -0.74
CA VAL A 178 19.92 -9.95 -0.36
C VAL A 178 18.52 -10.56 -0.34
N LYS A 179 17.78 -10.37 0.76
CA LYS A 179 16.38 -10.74 0.94
C LYS A 179 15.54 -9.47 1.04
N ALA A 180 14.73 -9.19 0.03
CA ALA A 180 13.85 -8.03 0.00
C ALA A 180 12.51 -8.34 0.66
N LEU A 181 12.08 -7.51 1.61
CA LEU A 181 10.85 -7.61 2.38
C LEU A 181 9.95 -6.39 2.09
N ALA A 182 8.66 -6.49 2.42
CA ALA A 182 7.67 -5.50 2.01
C ALA A 182 7.70 -4.23 2.87
N ASP A 183 8.01 -4.37 4.16
CA ASP A 183 7.99 -3.27 5.14
C ASP A 183 9.16 -3.36 6.13
N SER A 184 9.46 -2.22 6.80
CA SER A 184 10.60 -2.14 7.73
C SER A 184 10.39 -3.00 8.98
N ALA A 185 9.17 -3.17 9.47
CA ALA A 185 8.91 -3.95 10.69
C ALA A 185 9.22 -5.44 10.47
N THR A 186 8.71 -6.03 9.38
CA THR A 186 9.04 -7.42 9.00
C THR A 186 10.50 -7.60 8.69
N MET A 187 11.16 -6.60 8.10
CA MET A 187 12.61 -6.61 7.85
C MET A 187 13.42 -6.67 9.15
N TYR A 188 13.05 -5.87 10.15
CA TYR A 188 13.71 -5.89 11.45
C TYR A 188 13.46 -7.18 12.22
N ASP A 189 12.23 -7.72 12.14
CA ASP A 189 11.88 -8.99 12.76
C ASP A 189 12.64 -10.18 12.14
N ASP A 190 12.86 -10.15 10.83
CA ASP A 190 13.65 -11.15 10.12
C ASP A 190 15.11 -11.23 10.65
N VAL A 191 15.69 -10.07 10.97
CA VAL A 191 17.02 -9.98 11.57
C VAL A 191 17.00 -10.37 13.05
N LYS A 192 16.00 -9.97 13.82
CA LYS A 192 15.86 -10.38 15.23
C LYS A 192 15.66 -11.88 15.39
N ALA A 193 14.92 -12.50 14.46
CA ALA A 193 14.70 -13.94 14.41
C ALA A 193 15.93 -14.74 13.93
N GLY A 194 16.98 -14.07 13.42
CA GLY A 194 18.19 -14.71 12.91
C GLY A 194 18.06 -15.29 11.49
N ASN A 195 16.95 -15.03 10.78
CA ASN A 195 16.78 -15.45 9.38
C ASN A 195 17.71 -14.68 8.44
N SER A 196 17.95 -13.40 8.72
CA SER A 196 19.00 -12.58 8.14
C SER A 196 19.94 -12.09 9.24
N VAL A 197 21.22 -11.87 8.93
CA VAL A 197 22.22 -11.48 9.94
C VAL A 197 22.31 -9.98 10.15
N ALA A 198 21.90 -9.20 9.15
CA ALA A 198 21.96 -7.74 9.16
C ALA A 198 20.81 -7.15 8.33
N VAL A 199 20.53 -5.87 8.56
CA VAL A 199 19.65 -5.05 7.76
C VAL A 199 20.42 -3.87 7.19
N PHE A 200 20.09 -3.46 5.96
CA PHE A 200 20.46 -2.17 5.40
C PHE A 200 19.21 -1.33 5.29
N ASP A 201 19.23 -0.18 5.94
CA ASP A 201 18.11 0.78 5.92
C ASP A 201 18.65 2.21 6.08
N ASP A 202 17.77 3.18 5.92
CA ASP A 202 18.11 4.58 6.04
C ASP A 202 18.49 4.94 7.47
N TYR A 203 19.60 5.69 7.62
CA TYR A 203 20.17 5.96 8.94
C TYR A 203 19.19 6.63 9.92
N PRO A 204 18.32 7.58 9.54
CA PRO A 204 17.42 8.21 10.50
C PRO A 204 16.37 7.24 11.02
N VAL A 205 15.94 6.30 10.19
CA VAL A 205 14.96 5.27 10.54
C VAL A 205 15.57 4.23 11.48
N LEU A 206 16.78 3.76 11.16
CA LEU A 206 17.53 2.88 12.06
C LEU A 206 17.86 3.53 13.40
N ALA A 207 18.31 4.78 13.39
CA ALA A 207 18.64 5.51 14.61
C ALA A 207 17.41 5.70 15.49
N TYR A 208 16.27 6.06 14.89
CA TYR A 208 14.99 6.14 15.59
C TYR A 208 14.57 4.79 16.17
N GLY A 209 14.55 3.73 15.36
CA GLY A 209 14.18 2.38 15.83
C GLY A 209 15.07 1.88 16.97
N VAL A 210 16.38 2.10 16.89
CA VAL A 210 17.32 1.77 17.97
C VAL A 210 17.05 2.59 19.23
N SER A 211 16.73 3.88 19.11
CA SER A 211 16.34 4.73 20.25
C SER A 211 15.06 4.23 20.93
N GLN A 212 14.14 3.64 20.16
CA GLN A 212 12.91 2.99 20.65
C GLN A 212 13.15 1.55 21.15
N ASN A 213 14.41 1.10 21.24
CA ASN A 213 14.77 -0.25 21.67
C ASN A 213 14.13 -1.36 20.82
N ASN A 214 14.14 -1.19 19.49
CA ASN A 214 13.58 -2.14 18.51
C ASN A 214 14.32 -3.51 18.46
N GLY A 215 15.31 -3.73 19.31
CA GLY A 215 16.09 -4.98 19.37
C GLY A 215 17.27 -5.05 18.41
N LEU A 216 17.58 -3.96 17.71
CA LEU A 216 18.74 -3.84 16.82
C LEU A 216 19.84 -2.96 17.42
N LYS A 217 21.04 -3.02 16.84
CA LYS A 217 22.15 -2.09 17.06
C LYS A 217 22.82 -1.77 15.73
N ILE A 218 23.18 -0.49 15.55
CA ILE A 218 23.92 -0.01 14.38
C ILE A 218 25.39 -0.41 14.51
N VAL A 219 25.99 -0.90 13.42
CA VAL A 219 27.37 -1.41 13.41
C VAL A 219 28.27 -0.75 12.36
N THR A 220 27.74 0.11 11.49
CA THR A 220 28.54 0.86 10.51
C THR A 220 28.34 2.35 10.66
N LYS A 221 29.23 3.14 10.05
CA LYS A 221 28.98 4.57 9.82
C LYS A 221 27.93 4.72 8.74
N LYS A 222 27.31 5.93 8.67
CA LYS A 222 26.41 6.30 7.58
C LYS A 222 27.19 6.36 6.27
N GLU A 223 26.76 5.60 5.28
CA GLU A 223 27.18 5.78 3.90
C GLU A 223 26.49 7.00 3.30
N GLN A 224 27.13 7.64 2.34
CA GLN A 224 26.54 8.78 1.63
C GLN A 224 25.34 8.26 0.84
N GLY A 225 24.17 8.86 1.08
CA GLY A 225 22.91 8.53 0.42
C GLY A 225 22.33 9.74 -0.29
N SER A 226 21.17 9.53 -0.91
CA SER A 226 20.40 10.58 -1.54
C SER A 226 19.60 11.38 -0.51
N SER A 227 19.25 12.62 -0.86
CA SER A 227 18.30 13.40 -0.07
C SER A 227 16.86 12.95 -0.36
N TYR A 228 15.96 13.18 0.60
CA TYR A 228 14.53 12.96 0.41
C TYR A 228 13.86 14.14 -0.29
N GLY A 229 12.89 13.82 -1.16
CA GLY A 229 12.06 14.79 -1.87
C GLY A 229 10.60 14.36 -1.93
N PHE A 230 9.73 15.36 -2.02
CA PHE A 230 8.34 15.17 -2.40
C PHE A 230 8.28 14.90 -3.92
N ALA A 231 7.47 13.97 -4.38
CA ALA A 231 7.42 13.56 -5.78
C ALA A 231 6.01 13.74 -6.36
N VAL A 232 5.97 14.15 -7.63
CA VAL A 232 4.77 14.14 -8.48
C VAL A 232 5.06 13.35 -9.76
N ASN A 233 4.03 12.93 -10.48
CA ASN A 233 4.23 12.28 -11.79
C ASN A 233 4.94 13.22 -12.75
N LYS A 234 5.78 12.65 -13.62
CA LYS A 234 6.57 13.39 -14.60
C LYS A 234 5.70 14.31 -15.44
N GLY A 235 5.98 15.61 -15.40
CA GLY A 235 5.24 16.63 -16.15
C GLY A 235 3.81 16.90 -15.66
N GLN A 236 3.41 16.41 -14.48
CA GLN A 236 2.08 16.62 -13.91
C GLN A 236 2.17 17.35 -12.57
N ASN A 237 1.09 18.00 -12.14
CA ASN A 237 0.96 18.68 -10.84
C ASN A 237 2.12 19.64 -10.53
N ALA A 238 2.61 20.36 -11.56
CA ALA A 238 3.73 21.30 -11.42
C ALA A 238 3.44 22.42 -10.42
N GLU A 239 2.17 22.85 -10.33
CA GLU A 239 1.71 23.83 -9.36
C GLU A 239 1.82 23.33 -7.91
N LEU A 240 1.51 22.06 -7.67
CA LEU A 240 1.64 21.43 -6.36
C LEU A 240 3.12 21.32 -5.96
N LEU A 241 3.99 20.92 -6.91
CA LEU A 241 5.43 20.82 -6.69
C LEU A 241 6.04 22.19 -6.37
N ALA A 242 5.65 23.23 -7.10
CA ALA A 242 6.11 24.60 -6.88
C ALA A 242 5.62 25.15 -5.52
N ALA A 243 4.35 24.88 -5.16
CA ALA A 243 3.80 25.24 -3.86
C ALA A 243 4.52 24.51 -2.72
N PHE A 244 4.88 23.22 -2.89
CA PHE A 244 5.69 22.49 -1.93
C PHE A 244 7.05 23.16 -1.71
N ASN A 245 7.78 23.50 -2.77
CA ASN A 245 9.10 24.14 -2.69
C ASN A 245 9.03 25.52 -2.02
N THR A 246 8.04 26.33 -2.37
CA THR A 246 7.81 27.63 -1.73
C THR A 246 7.53 27.46 -0.24
N GLY A 247 6.57 26.60 0.13
CA GLY A 247 6.24 26.37 1.53
C GLY A 247 7.40 25.76 2.31
N LEU A 248 8.20 24.86 1.72
CA LEU A 248 9.42 24.33 2.35
C LEU A 248 10.44 25.44 2.65
N SER A 249 10.64 26.36 1.71
CA SER A 249 11.52 27.53 1.89
C SER A 249 11.00 28.43 3.02
N ASP A 250 9.69 28.70 3.06
CA ASP A 250 9.05 29.52 4.09
C ASP A 250 9.20 28.88 5.48
N LEU A 251 8.94 27.55 5.61
CA LEU A 251 9.11 26.82 6.86
C LEU A 251 10.57 26.76 7.34
N LYS A 252 11.53 26.70 6.42
CA LYS A 252 12.97 26.78 6.74
C LYS A 252 13.33 28.18 7.26
N SER A 253 12.83 29.21 6.60
CA SER A 253 13.15 30.62 6.94
C SER A 253 12.56 31.05 8.29
N ASN A 254 11.34 30.62 8.63
CA ASN A 254 10.64 30.98 9.86
C ASN A 254 10.92 30.01 11.04
N GLY A 255 11.78 28.99 10.84
CA GLY A 255 12.21 28.04 11.85
C GLY A 255 11.18 26.95 12.20
N GLN A 256 10.03 26.90 11.52
CA GLN A 256 9.05 25.82 11.75
C GLN A 256 9.57 24.46 11.28
N TYR A 257 10.32 24.42 10.18
CA TYR A 257 10.97 23.20 9.70
C TYR A 257 11.85 22.57 10.80
N GLN A 258 12.70 23.37 11.48
CA GLN A 258 13.56 22.86 12.54
C GLN A 258 12.75 22.36 13.75
N LYS A 259 11.64 23.02 14.09
CA LYS A 259 10.74 22.55 15.16
C LYS A 259 10.11 21.19 14.84
N ILE A 260 9.74 20.97 13.57
CA ILE A 260 9.23 19.64 13.13
C ILE A 260 10.30 18.58 13.30
N LEU A 261 11.54 18.83 12.84
CA LEU A 261 12.64 17.87 13.01
C LEU A 261 12.94 17.59 14.49
N ASP A 262 13.01 18.62 15.31
CA ASP A 262 13.33 18.51 16.74
C ASP A 262 12.26 17.71 17.50
N LYS A 263 11.00 17.81 17.10
CA LYS A 263 9.90 17.04 17.70
C LYS A 263 10.10 15.52 17.58
N TYR A 264 10.67 15.05 16.48
CA TYR A 264 10.81 13.61 16.21
C TYR A 264 12.23 13.07 16.42
N LEU A 265 13.25 13.92 16.23
CA LEU A 265 14.64 13.47 16.29
C LEU A 265 15.31 13.74 17.63
N LYS A 266 14.82 14.74 18.42
CA LYS A 266 15.39 15.12 19.73
C LYS A 266 14.53 14.67 20.92
N ALA A 267 13.23 14.38 20.72
CA ALA A 267 12.38 13.90 21.80
C ALA A 267 12.88 12.55 22.31
N PRO A 268 13.02 12.32 23.63
CA PRO A 268 13.18 10.97 24.16
C PRO A 268 11.91 10.22 23.80
N GLY A 269 12.05 9.17 22.96
CA GLY A 269 10.91 8.40 22.52
C GLY A 269 10.16 7.83 23.73
N GLU A 270 8.85 7.94 23.75
CA GLU A 270 8.03 7.14 24.65
C GLU A 270 8.28 5.66 24.29
N THR A 271 9.01 4.95 25.16
CA THR A 271 9.33 3.55 24.96
C THR A 271 8.08 2.71 25.15
N THR A 272 7.24 2.62 24.11
CA THR A 272 6.09 1.71 24.07
C THR A 272 6.53 0.23 24.11
N ALA A 273 7.80 -0.04 23.84
CA ALA A 273 8.37 -1.38 23.83
C ALA A 273 8.32 -2.11 25.19
N ASN A 274 8.22 -1.40 26.31
CA ASN A 274 8.19 -1.99 27.67
C ASN A 274 6.80 -2.01 28.31
N SER A 275 5.73 -1.70 27.58
CA SER A 275 4.37 -1.78 28.12
C SER A 275 3.90 -3.23 28.27
N SER A 276 3.03 -3.50 29.27
CA SER A 276 2.40 -4.81 29.43
C SER A 276 1.61 -5.21 28.17
N PHE A 277 1.45 -6.53 27.92
CA PHE A 277 0.57 -7.06 26.88
C PHE A 277 -0.85 -6.49 26.99
N PHE A 278 -1.39 -6.37 28.19
CA PHE A 278 -2.73 -5.79 28.39
C PHE A 278 -2.80 -4.30 28.07
N THR A 279 -1.74 -3.56 28.30
CA THR A 279 -1.64 -2.14 27.88
C THR A 279 -1.59 -2.04 26.36
N LEU A 280 -0.83 -2.91 25.69
CA LEU A 280 -0.83 -2.98 24.23
C LEU A 280 -2.24 -3.27 23.69
N LEU A 281 -2.90 -4.29 24.25
CA LEU A 281 -4.26 -4.65 23.85
C LEU A 281 -5.23 -3.48 24.05
N ALA A 282 -5.22 -2.83 25.22
CA ALA A 282 -6.11 -1.72 25.51
C ALA A 282 -5.90 -0.53 24.57
N ASN A 283 -4.65 -0.15 24.30
CA ASN A 283 -4.31 0.96 23.42
C ASN A 283 -4.64 0.66 21.96
N SER A 284 -4.47 -0.59 21.53
CA SER A 284 -4.70 -1.01 20.12
C SER A 284 -6.17 -1.31 19.84
N PHE A 285 -6.98 -1.58 20.87
CA PHE A 285 -8.35 -2.06 20.72
C PHE A 285 -9.25 -1.16 19.87
N PRO A 286 -9.25 0.18 20.02
CA PRO A 286 -10.11 1.05 19.21
C PRO A 286 -9.77 0.97 17.71
N ALA A 287 -8.49 0.96 17.34
CA ALA A 287 -8.04 0.86 15.96
C ALA A 287 -8.40 -0.52 15.36
N LEU A 288 -8.16 -1.60 16.11
CA LEU A 288 -8.50 -2.96 15.68
C LEU A 288 -10.01 -3.14 15.49
N MET A 289 -10.85 -2.57 16.39
CA MET A 289 -12.30 -2.63 16.25
C MET A 289 -12.80 -1.84 15.04
N LYS A 290 -12.20 -0.70 14.73
CA LYS A 290 -12.48 0.05 13.50
C LYS A 290 -12.14 -0.77 12.25
N GLY A 291 -10.96 -1.41 12.24
CA GLY A 291 -10.56 -2.31 11.17
C GLY A 291 -11.50 -3.51 11.02
N LEU A 292 -11.87 -4.14 12.14
CA LEU A 292 -12.82 -5.24 12.15
C LEU A 292 -14.19 -4.83 11.59
N GLY A 293 -14.67 -3.64 11.96
CA GLY A 293 -15.91 -3.08 11.40
C GLY A 293 -15.86 -2.96 9.88
N LEU A 294 -14.73 -2.48 9.35
CA LEU A 294 -14.53 -2.36 7.89
C LEU A 294 -14.40 -3.75 7.22
N THR A 295 -13.72 -4.70 7.85
CA THR A 295 -13.66 -6.11 7.42
C THR A 295 -15.07 -6.68 7.24
N LEU A 296 -15.92 -6.56 8.26
CA LEU A 296 -17.30 -7.06 8.23
C LEU A 296 -18.15 -6.33 7.19
N PHE A 297 -18.07 -5.01 7.14
CA PHE A 297 -18.80 -4.20 6.17
C PHE A 297 -18.46 -4.59 4.72
N ALA A 298 -17.16 -4.65 4.39
CA ALA A 298 -16.71 -5.03 3.05
C ALA A 298 -17.12 -6.47 2.71
N THR A 299 -17.03 -7.40 3.66
CA THR A 299 -17.46 -8.78 3.47
C THR A 299 -18.94 -8.88 3.13
N VAL A 300 -19.80 -8.24 3.94
CA VAL A 300 -21.25 -8.27 3.72
C VAL A 300 -21.63 -7.63 2.37
N LEU A 301 -21.07 -6.44 2.09
CA LEU A 301 -21.34 -5.72 0.85
C LEU A 301 -20.89 -6.54 -0.37
N SER A 302 -19.69 -7.11 -0.32
CA SER A 302 -19.16 -7.96 -1.41
C SER A 302 -19.99 -9.22 -1.62
N LEU A 303 -20.47 -9.85 -0.55
CA LEU A 303 -21.29 -11.06 -0.66
C LEU A 303 -22.69 -10.80 -1.22
N ILE A 304 -23.27 -9.61 -0.98
CA ILE A 304 -24.53 -9.21 -1.62
C ILE A 304 -24.33 -9.17 -3.14
N PHE A 305 -23.30 -8.48 -3.62
CA PHE A 305 -23.00 -8.44 -5.06
C PHE A 305 -22.58 -9.83 -5.60
N ALA A 306 -21.78 -10.58 -4.85
CA ALA A 306 -21.39 -11.94 -5.22
C ALA A 306 -22.58 -12.88 -5.38
N LEU A 307 -23.60 -12.78 -4.52
CA LEU A 307 -24.81 -13.57 -4.62
C LEU A 307 -25.60 -13.21 -5.89
N ILE A 308 -25.75 -11.93 -6.18
CA ILE A 308 -26.42 -11.46 -7.40
C ILE A 308 -25.71 -12.02 -8.65
N LEU A 309 -24.39 -11.83 -8.72
CA LEU A 309 -23.58 -12.37 -9.83
C LEU A 309 -23.66 -13.89 -9.88
N GLY A 310 -23.54 -14.55 -8.73
CA GLY A 310 -23.61 -16.00 -8.59
C GLY A 310 -24.91 -16.58 -9.15
N VAL A 311 -26.06 -15.96 -8.82
CA VAL A 311 -27.37 -16.38 -9.34
C VAL A 311 -27.43 -16.18 -10.86
N ILE A 312 -27.07 -15.00 -11.36
CA ILE A 312 -27.12 -14.68 -12.80
C ILE A 312 -26.27 -15.69 -13.60
N PHE A 313 -25.00 -15.84 -13.22
CA PHE A 313 -24.08 -16.69 -13.94
C PHE A 313 -24.35 -18.20 -13.73
N ALA A 314 -24.93 -18.62 -12.60
CA ALA A 314 -25.39 -20.01 -12.44
C ALA A 314 -26.50 -20.34 -13.43
N PHE A 315 -27.51 -19.45 -13.58
CA PHE A 315 -28.55 -19.64 -14.58
C PHE A 315 -28.02 -19.59 -16.01
N PHE A 316 -27.06 -18.73 -16.31
CA PHE A 316 -26.38 -18.76 -17.61
C PHE A 316 -25.67 -20.10 -17.86
N LYS A 317 -25.01 -20.65 -16.84
CA LYS A 317 -24.23 -21.86 -16.95
C LYS A 317 -25.08 -23.15 -17.13
N ILE A 318 -26.29 -23.17 -16.58
CA ILE A 318 -27.25 -24.25 -16.77
C ILE A 318 -28.14 -24.08 -18.01
N SER A 319 -28.06 -22.91 -18.66
CA SER A 319 -28.84 -22.62 -19.87
C SER A 319 -28.46 -23.51 -21.05
N LYS A 320 -29.44 -23.81 -21.89
CA LYS A 320 -29.21 -24.49 -23.18
C LYS A 320 -28.52 -23.60 -24.20
N ASN A 321 -28.57 -22.25 -24.01
CA ASN A 321 -27.92 -21.32 -24.91
C ASN A 321 -26.39 -21.38 -24.74
N ILE A 322 -25.70 -21.73 -25.83
CA ILE A 322 -24.25 -21.90 -25.84
C ILE A 322 -23.49 -20.60 -25.55
N VAL A 323 -24.03 -19.43 -25.95
CA VAL A 323 -23.41 -18.12 -25.72
C VAL A 323 -23.44 -17.76 -24.23
N LEU A 324 -24.63 -17.88 -23.59
CA LEU A 324 -24.76 -17.60 -22.15
C LEU A 324 -23.87 -18.54 -21.34
N ARG A 325 -23.88 -19.84 -21.68
CA ARG A 325 -23.01 -20.83 -21.03
C ARG A 325 -21.53 -20.51 -21.23
N GLY A 326 -21.14 -20.06 -22.43
CA GLY A 326 -19.77 -19.65 -22.73
C GLY A 326 -19.33 -18.46 -21.86
N ILE A 327 -20.13 -17.40 -21.81
CA ILE A 327 -19.86 -16.21 -20.98
C ILE A 327 -19.67 -16.60 -19.51
N ALA A 328 -20.60 -17.39 -18.94
CA ALA A 328 -20.52 -17.83 -17.56
C ALA A 328 -19.28 -18.70 -17.28
N THR A 329 -18.95 -19.59 -18.23
CA THR A 329 -17.76 -20.45 -18.10
C THR A 329 -16.48 -19.63 -18.12
N THR A 330 -16.37 -18.65 -19.02
CA THR A 330 -15.22 -17.75 -19.11
C THR A 330 -15.09 -16.89 -17.83
N TYR A 331 -16.18 -16.30 -17.35
CA TYR A 331 -16.19 -15.56 -16.09
C TYR A 331 -15.64 -16.40 -14.93
N VAL A 332 -16.21 -17.59 -14.73
CA VAL A 332 -15.79 -18.49 -13.65
C VAL A 332 -14.33 -18.91 -13.82
N ALA A 333 -13.90 -19.22 -15.06
CA ALA A 333 -12.52 -19.63 -15.33
C ALA A 333 -11.51 -18.52 -15.01
N ILE A 334 -11.80 -17.25 -15.35
CA ILE A 334 -10.93 -16.11 -15.08
C ILE A 334 -10.81 -15.89 -13.56
N PHE A 335 -11.95 -15.69 -12.88
CA PHE A 335 -11.92 -15.27 -11.47
C PHE A 335 -11.54 -16.38 -10.49
N ARG A 336 -11.75 -17.65 -10.83
CA ARG A 336 -11.26 -18.77 -10.03
C ARG A 336 -9.86 -19.23 -10.45
N GLY A 337 -9.44 -18.90 -11.66
CA GLY A 337 -8.13 -19.27 -12.20
C GLY A 337 -7.02 -18.25 -11.95
N THR A 338 -7.33 -17.09 -11.41
CA THR A 338 -6.34 -16.03 -11.10
C THR A 338 -6.28 -15.75 -9.59
N PRO A 339 -5.10 -15.43 -9.03
CA PRO A 339 -4.97 -15.09 -7.60
C PRO A 339 -5.75 -13.82 -7.24
N LEU A 340 -6.44 -13.83 -6.09
CA LEU A 340 -7.20 -12.69 -5.60
C LEU A 340 -6.35 -11.41 -5.49
N LEU A 341 -5.11 -11.55 -5.02
CA LEU A 341 -4.17 -10.41 -4.90
C LEU A 341 -3.89 -9.75 -6.25
N VAL A 342 -3.72 -10.55 -7.31
CA VAL A 342 -3.52 -10.03 -8.68
C VAL A 342 -4.76 -9.29 -9.17
N GLN A 343 -5.95 -9.81 -8.86
CA GLN A 343 -7.21 -9.13 -9.18
C GLN A 343 -7.33 -7.79 -8.45
N ALA A 344 -6.96 -7.74 -7.16
CA ALA A 344 -6.96 -6.49 -6.38
C ALA A 344 -6.01 -5.44 -6.98
N PHE A 345 -4.79 -5.81 -7.34
CA PHE A 345 -3.84 -4.93 -8.01
C PHE A 345 -4.34 -4.47 -9.37
N PHE A 346 -4.96 -5.35 -10.14
CA PHE A 346 -5.51 -4.99 -11.43
C PHE A 346 -6.62 -3.94 -11.30
N PHE A 347 -7.58 -4.13 -10.38
CA PHE A 347 -8.68 -3.18 -10.22
C PHE A 347 -8.24 -1.87 -9.60
N TYR A 348 -7.26 -1.89 -8.69
CA TYR A 348 -6.83 -0.68 -8.00
C TYR A 348 -5.77 0.12 -8.77
N PHE A 349 -4.83 -0.54 -9.45
CA PHE A 349 -3.75 0.12 -10.20
C PHE A 349 -3.90 -0.04 -11.71
N GLY A 350 -4.12 -1.26 -12.18
CA GLY A 350 -4.10 -1.59 -13.61
C GLY A 350 -5.24 -0.95 -14.39
N LEU A 351 -6.46 -1.07 -13.88
CA LEU A 351 -7.66 -0.53 -14.56
C LEU A 351 -7.65 1.01 -14.62
N PRO A 352 -7.32 1.74 -13.54
CA PRO A 352 -7.12 3.19 -13.62
C PRO A 352 -6.04 3.62 -14.59
N GLN A 353 -4.91 2.91 -14.62
CA GLN A 353 -3.84 3.22 -15.57
C GLN A 353 -4.28 3.06 -17.04
N MET A 354 -5.16 2.08 -17.32
CA MET A 354 -5.67 1.84 -18.70
C MET A 354 -6.80 2.79 -19.08
N THR A 355 -7.61 3.25 -18.12
CA THR A 355 -8.83 4.04 -18.40
C THR A 355 -8.68 5.52 -18.06
N GLY A 356 -7.67 5.91 -17.28
CA GLY A 356 -7.52 7.26 -16.74
C GLY A 356 -8.54 7.61 -15.63
N ILE A 357 -9.36 6.63 -15.17
CA ILE A 357 -10.39 6.86 -14.16
C ILE A 357 -9.90 6.30 -12.82
N PRO A 358 -9.65 7.13 -11.81
CA PRO A 358 -9.24 6.67 -10.49
C PRO A 358 -10.36 5.88 -9.79
N ILE A 359 -9.99 4.78 -9.12
CA ILE A 359 -10.90 3.93 -8.36
C ILE A 359 -10.44 3.96 -6.90
N ASP A 360 -11.35 4.30 -5.97
CA ASP A 360 -11.01 4.29 -4.56
C ASP A 360 -10.82 2.86 -4.02
N VAL A 361 -10.08 2.76 -2.91
CA VAL A 361 -9.69 1.48 -2.30
C VAL A 361 -10.89 0.61 -1.89
N LEU A 362 -11.97 1.23 -1.37
CA LEU A 362 -13.17 0.49 -0.97
C LEU A 362 -13.86 -0.11 -2.21
N THR A 363 -14.05 0.69 -3.26
CA THR A 363 -14.65 0.23 -4.51
C THR A 363 -13.81 -0.88 -5.16
N ALA A 364 -12.48 -0.71 -5.25
CA ALA A 364 -11.58 -1.73 -5.79
C ALA A 364 -11.63 -3.02 -4.98
N GLY A 365 -11.63 -2.93 -3.65
CA GLY A 365 -11.72 -4.06 -2.75
C GLY A 365 -13.05 -4.80 -2.86
N VAL A 366 -14.17 -4.08 -2.79
CA VAL A 366 -15.50 -4.67 -2.93
C VAL A 366 -15.68 -5.31 -4.32
N LEU A 367 -15.23 -4.66 -5.38
CA LEU A 367 -15.28 -5.20 -6.75
C LEU A 367 -14.49 -6.51 -6.86
N THR A 368 -13.26 -6.51 -6.33
CA THR A 368 -12.38 -7.70 -6.30
C THR A 368 -13.06 -8.87 -5.60
N LEU A 369 -13.51 -8.65 -4.36
CA LEU A 369 -14.15 -9.69 -3.56
C LEU A 369 -15.47 -10.16 -4.18
N SER A 370 -16.28 -9.24 -4.72
CA SER A 370 -17.57 -9.55 -5.33
C SER A 370 -17.45 -10.42 -6.58
N LEU A 371 -16.52 -10.07 -7.46
CA LEU A 371 -16.29 -10.83 -8.69
C LEU A 371 -15.68 -12.20 -8.38
N ASN A 372 -14.72 -12.27 -7.46
CA ASN A 372 -14.11 -13.52 -7.06
C ASN A 372 -15.12 -14.44 -6.34
N ALA A 373 -15.76 -13.98 -5.27
CA ALA A 373 -16.75 -14.75 -4.54
C ALA A 373 -17.96 -15.10 -5.42
N GLY A 374 -18.38 -14.22 -6.33
CA GLY A 374 -19.45 -14.47 -7.29
C GLY A 374 -19.18 -15.65 -8.22
N ALA A 375 -17.92 -15.82 -8.63
CA ALA A 375 -17.52 -16.98 -9.43
C ALA A 375 -17.61 -18.29 -8.63
N TYR A 376 -17.26 -18.28 -7.35
CA TYR A 376 -17.48 -19.42 -6.46
C TYR A 376 -18.97 -19.67 -6.20
N MET A 377 -19.75 -18.62 -5.94
CA MET A 377 -21.21 -18.69 -5.75
C MET A 377 -21.92 -19.27 -6.98
N THR A 378 -21.45 -18.91 -8.19
CA THR A 378 -21.96 -19.50 -9.45
C THR A 378 -21.87 -21.02 -9.44
N GLU A 379 -20.76 -21.58 -9.04
CA GLU A 379 -20.56 -23.03 -8.97
C GLU A 379 -21.33 -23.67 -7.82
N ILE A 380 -21.41 -23.00 -6.67
CA ILE A 380 -22.18 -23.48 -5.51
C ILE A 380 -23.67 -23.59 -5.91
N ILE A 381 -24.24 -22.57 -6.54
CA ILE A 381 -25.64 -22.54 -6.96
C ILE A 381 -25.88 -23.60 -8.05
N ARG A 382 -25.03 -23.65 -9.06
CA ARG A 382 -25.13 -24.68 -10.12
C ARG A 382 -25.07 -26.08 -9.54
N GLY A 383 -24.09 -26.37 -8.68
CA GLY A 383 -23.93 -27.66 -8.02
C GLY A 383 -25.12 -28.03 -7.15
N GLY A 384 -25.65 -27.09 -6.37
CA GLY A 384 -26.81 -27.29 -5.52
C GLY A 384 -28.08 -27.62 -6.31
N ILE A 385 -28.31 -26.89 -7.42
CA ILE A 385 -29.46 -27.18 -8.30
C ILE A 385 -29.31 -28.57 -8.92
N GLN A 386 -28.11 -28.97 -9.34
CA GLN A 386 -27.84 -30.26 -9.95
C GLN A 386 -27.82 -31.43 -8.95
N SER A 387 -27.67 -31.14 -7.65
CA SER A 387 -27.72 -32.18 -6.60
C SER A 387 -29.13 -32.59 -6.20
N VAL A 388 -30.16 -31.84 -6.63
CA VAL A 388 -31.56 -32.27 -6.41
C VAL A 388 -31.86 -33.42 -7.35
N ASP A 389 -32.50 -34.50 -6.84
CA ASP A 389 -32.87 -35.68 -7.62
C ASP A 389 -33.70 -35.24 -8.86
N PRO A 390 -33.28 -35.62 -10.08
CA PRO A 390 -34.00 -35.30 -11.31
C PRO A 390 -35.45 -35.75 -11.30
N GLY A 391 -35.77 -36.87 -10.60
CA GLY A 391 -37.12 -37.37 -10.42
C GLY A 391 -38.07 -36.34 -9.76
N GLN A 392 -37.57 -35.44 -8.93
CA GLN A 392 -38.40 -34.36 -8.35
C GLN A 392 -38.89 -33.37 -9.42
N LEU A 393 -38.03 -33.06 -10.38
CA LEU A 393 -38.43 -32.22 -11.52
C LEU A 393 -39.39 -32.96 -12.45
N GLU A 394 -39.11 -34.25 -12.76
CA GLU A 394 -39.95 -35.09 -13.62
C GLU A 394 -41.33 -35.28 -13.01
N ALA A 395 -41.42 -35.66 -11.74
CA ALA A 395 -42.70 -35.84 -11.04
C ALA A 395 -43.55 -34.57 -11.03
N SER A 396 -42.92 -33.43 -10.72
CA SER A 396 -43.63 -32.12 -10.72
C SER A 396 -44.14 -31.76 -12.13
N ARG A 397 -43.37 -32.07 -13.18
CA ARG A 397 -43.76 -31.88 -14.58
C ARG A 397 -44.92 -32.83 -14.99
N SER A 398 -44.89 -34.07 -14.53
CA SER A 398 -45.97 -35.05 -14.78
C SER A 398 -47.30 -34.65 -14.11
N LEU A 399 -47.21 -33.89 -13.02
CA LEU A 399 -48.39 -33.26 -12.37
C LEU A 399 -48.88 -31.99 -13.07
N GLY A 400 -48.37 -31.63 -14.26
CA GLY A 400 -48.82 -30.51 -15.08
C GLY A 400 -48.18 -29.14 -14.72
N LEU A 401 -47.22 -29.11 -13.80
CA LEU A 401 -46.54 -27.85 -13.49
C LEU A 401 -45.64 -27.42 -14.65
N SER A 402 -45.57 -26.09 -14.92
CA SER A 402 -44.62 -25.57 -15.88
C SER A 402 -43.17 -25.71 -15.36
N TYR A 403 -42.18 -25.74 -16.24
CA TYR A 403 -40.76 -25.84 -15.84
C TYR A 403 -40.38 -24.78 -14.82
N ALA A 404 -40.76 -23.52 -15.04
CA ALA A 404 -40.48 -22.44 -14.13
C ALA A 404 -41.13 -22.62 -12.75
N THR A 405 -42.36 -23.12 -12.72
CA THR A 405 -43.06 -23.41 -11.46
C THR A 405 -42.44 -24.59 -10.72
N SER A 406 -42.06 -25.64 -11.43
CA SER A 406 -41.33 -26.78 -10.86
C SER A 406 -40.00 -26.39 -10.29
N MET A 407 -39.23 -25.59 -11.02
CA MET A 407 -37.96 -25.03 -10.51
C MET A 407 -38.18 -24.22 -9.24
N ARG A 408 -39.10 -23.25 -9.26
CA ARG A 408 -39.33 -22.32 -8.14
C ARG A 408 -39.91 -23.00 -6.90
N ARG A 409 -40.82 -23.95 -7.05
CA ARG A 409 -41.57 -24.54 -5.92
C ARG A 409 -41.03 -25.87 -5.43
N VAL A 410 -40.28 -26.60 -6.28
CA VAL A 410 -39.77 -27.94 -5.93
C VAL A 410 -38.26 -27.99 -5.88
N VAL A 411 -37.57 -27.61 -6.95
CA VAL A 411 -36.11 -27.76 -7.05
C VAL A 411 -35.37 -26.73 -6.23
N ILE A 412 -35.64 -25.42 -6.41
CA ILE A 412 -34.89 -24.34 -5.75
C ILE A 412 -34.95 -24.42 -4.21
N PRO A 413 -36.10 -24.66 -3.55
CA PRO A 413 -36.14 -24.78 -2.09
C PRO A 413 -35.29 -25.93 -1.56
N GLN A 414 -35.23 -27.08 -2.26
CA GLN A 414 -34.36 -28.18 -1.90
C GLN A 414 -32.89 -27.83 -2.14
N ALA A 415 -32.58 -27.25 -3.31
CA ALA A 415 -31.24 -26.82 -3.65
C ALA A 415 -30.68 -25.80 -2.61
N VAL A 416 -31.48 -24.82 -2.15
CA VAL A 416 -31.09 -23.87 -1.12
C VAL A 416 -30.70 -24.56 0.17
N LYS A 417 -31.47 -25.54 0.63
CA LYS A 417 -31.10 -26.34 1.82
C LYS A 417 -29.76 -27.06 1.65
N ILE A 418 -29.53 -27.66 0.48
CA ILE A 418 -28.25 -28.34 0.19
C ILE A 418 -27.07 -27.39 0.13
N MET A 419 -27.28 -26.16 -0.41
CA MET A 419 -26.21 -25.17 -0.60
C MET A 419 -25.86 -24.39 0.67
N THR A 420 -26.76 -24.28 1.64
CA THR A 420 -26.61 -23.41 2.83
C THR A 420 -25.26 -23.58 3.55
N PRO A 421 -24.78 -24.81 3.86
CA PRO A 421 -23.48 -24.98 4.52
C PRO A 421 -22.32 -24.42 3.69
N THR A 422 -22.39 -24.57 2.37
CA THR A 422 -21.35 -24.11 1.44
C THR A 422 -21.36 -22.58 1.31
N PHE A 423 -22.52 -21.94 1.32
CA PHE A 423 -22.63 -20.48 1.37
C PHE A 423 -21.99 -19.89 2.62
N ILE A 424 -22.20 -20.54 3.75
CA ILE A 424 -21.62 -20.09 5.01
C ILE A 424 -20.09 -20.24 4.99
N ASN A 425 -19.58 -21.34 4.46
CA ASN A 425 -18.16 -21.51 4.27
C ASN A 425 -17.59 -20.43 3.35
N GLN A 426 -18.30 -20.08 2.26
CA GLN A 426 -17.91 -19.00 1.36
C GLN A 426 -17.88 -17.64 2.07
N PHE A 427 -18.81 -17.38 3.00
CA PHE A 427 -18.78 -16.19 3.83
C PHE A 427 -17.47 -16.10 4.65
N VAL A 428 -17.10 -17.17 5.33
CA VAL A 428 -15.87 -17.24 6.14
C VAL A 428 -14.63 -17.06 5.28
N ILE A 429 -14.60 -17.65 4.07
CA ILE A 429 -13.49 -17.47 3.12
C ILE A 429 -13.39 -15.99 2.72
N THR A 430 -14.47 -15.39 2.26
CA THR A 430 -14.49 -13.99 1.82
C THR A 430 -14.07 -13.03 2.94
N LEU A 431 -14.48 -13.31 4.19
CA LEU A 431 -14.06 -12.52 5.36
C LEU A 431 -12.55 -12.58 5.57
N LYS A 432 -11.92 -13.75 5.44
CA LYS A 432 -10.46 -13.89 5.53
C LYS A 432 -9.74 -13.23 4.36
N ASP A 433 -10.32 -13.33 3.17
CA ASP A 433 -9.75 -12.77 1.94
C ASP A 433 -9.66 -11.24 1.97
N THR A 434 -10.46 -10.55 2.82
CA THR A 434 -10.31 -9.09 3.01
C THR A 434 -8.90 -8.71 3.47
N SER A 435 -8.22 -9.59 4.22
CA SER A 435 -6.85 -9.35 4.70
C SER A 435 -5.83 -9.16 3.56
N LEU A 436 -6.06 -9.76 2.40
CA LEU A 436 -5.21 -9.58 1.22
C LEU A 436 -5.31 -8.16 0.64
N LEU A 437 -6.39 -7.45 0.92
CA LEU A 437 -6.59 -6.07 0.46
C LEU A 437 -5.78 -5.04 1.26
N ALA A 438 -5.19 -5.43 2.40
CA ALA A 438 -4.28 -4.58 3.16
C ALA A 438 -3.14 -4.03 2.27
N VAL A 439 -2.70 -4.82 1.28
CA VAL A 439 -1.60 -4.46 0.36
C VAL A 439 -1.93 -3.25 -0.53
N ILE A 440 -3.22 -3.04 -0.84
CA ILE A 440 -3.69 -1.86 -1.59
C ILE A 440 -4.13 -0.71 -0.66
N GLY A 441 -3.80 -0.78 0.63
CA GLY A 441 -4.14 0.23 1.62
C GLY A 441 -5.59 0.15 2.15
N PHE A 442 -6.27 -0.99 1.99
CA PHE A 442 -7.59 -1.21 2.56
C PHE A 442 -7.47 -1.37 4.09
N ALA A 443 -7.97 -0.39 4.85
CA ALA A 443 -7.73 -0.24 6.29
C ALA A 443 -8.56 -1.21 7.16
N GLU A 444 -8.60 -2.49 6.80
CA GLU A 444 -9.26 -3.57 7.49
C GLU A 444 -8.44 -4.07 8.71
N LEU A 445 -8.88 -5.14 9.36
CA LEU A 445 -8.29 -5.60 10.63
C LEU A 445 -6.78 -5.92 10.53
N THR A 446 -6.33 -6.60 9.46
CA THR A 446 -4.91 -6.95 9.28
C THR A 446 -4.08 -5.69 9.02
N TYR A 447 -4.57 -4.77 8.20
CA TYR A 447 -3.94 -3.48 7.97
C TYR A 447 -3.73 -2.71 9.28
N GLN A 448 -4.77 -2.63 10.15
CA GLN A 448 -4.64 -1.97 11.45
C GLN A 448 -3.57 -2.65 12.31
N GLY A 449 -3.53 -3.98 12.31
CA GLY A 449 -2.48 -4.73 12.97
C GLY A 449 -1.09 -4.36 12.47
N GLN A 450 -0.92 -4.25 11.14
CA GLN A 450 0.35 -3.84 10.51
C GLN A 450 0.79 -2.45 10.99
N GLN A 451 -0.11 -1.48 11.03
CA GLN A 451 0.19 -0.14 11.51
C GLN A 451 0.64 -0.14 12.98
N ILE A 452 -0.03 -0.93 13.81
CA ILE A 452 0.28 -1.04 15.25
C ILE A 452 1.67 -1.63 15.46
N TYR A 453 2.00 -2.78 14.83
CA TYR A 453 3.31 -3.38 15.05
C TYR A 453 4.45 -2.60 14.39
N ALA A 454 4.19 -1.85 13.32
CA ALA A 454 5.18 -0.98 12.70
C ALA A 454 5.60 0.17 13.64
N SER A 455 4.68 0.66 14.48
CA SER A 455 4.97 1.76 15.43
C SER A 455 5.58 1.29 16.75
N ASN A 456 5.22 0.08 17.23
CA ASN A 456 5.61 -0.40 18.56
C ASN A 456 6.67 -1.52 18.54
N PHE A 457 7.03 -2.04 17.37
CA PHE A 457 7.99 -3.13 17.15
C PHE A 457 7.65 -4.45 17.85
N ARG A 458 6.36 -4.66 18.22
CA ARG A 458 5.84 -5.86 18.93
C ARG A 458 4.99 -6.72 17.98
N THR A 459 5.57 -7.14 16.89
CA THR A 459 4.88 -7.84 15.79
C THR A 459 4.19 -9.12 16.26
N GLY A 460 4.88 -9.99 17.00
CA GLY A 460 4.32 -11.28 17.43
C GLY A 460 3.07 -11.13 18.31
N GLU A 461 3.10 -10.23 19.27
CA GLU A 461 1.97 -9.98 20.18
C GLU A 461 0.78 -9.33 19.46
N THR A 462 1.06 -8.36 18.57
CA THR A 462 0.02 -7.70 17.78
C THR A 462 -0.66 -8.68 16.81
N LEU A 463 0.11 -9.51 16.11
CA LEU A 463 -0.43 -10.55 15.23
C LEU A 463 -1.24 -11.60 15.99
N LEU A 464 -0.84 -11.95 17.22
CA LEU A 464 -1.63 -12.84 18.08
C LEU A 464 -2.99 -12.23 18.42
N ILE A 465 -3.04 -10.92 18.72
CA ILE A 465 -4.30 -10.20 18.98
C ILE A 465 -5.18 -10.20 17.72
N VAL A 466 -4.62 -9.87 16.57
CA VAL A 466 -5.34 -9.87 15.27
C VAL A 466 -5.88 -11.26 14.96
N ALA A 467 -5.06 -12.31 15.11
CA ALA A 467 -5.47 -13.69 14.88
C ALA A 467 -6.61 -14.12 15.84
N ALA A 468 -6.52 -13.73 17.12
CA ALA A 468 -7.57 -14.02 18.11
C ALA A 468 -8.90 -13.32 17.73
N LEU A 469 -8.85 -12.08 17.26
CA LEU A 469 -10.06 -11.36 16.82
C LEU A 469 -10.71 -12.02 15.59
N TYR A 470 -9.93 -12.39 14.56
CA TYR A 470 -10.44 -13.18 13.44
C TYR A 470 -11.06 -14.50 13.90
N PHE A 471 -10.35 -15.22 14.77
CA PHE A 471 -10.82 -16.50 15.31
C PHE A 471 -12.17 -16.36 16.05
N ILE A 472 -12.29 -15.38 16.95
CA ILE A 472 -13.53 -15.12 17.69
C ILE A 472 -14.68 -14.83 16.73
N VAL A 473 -14.49 -13.92 15.77
CA VAL A 473 -15.53 -13.55 14.80
C VAL A 473 -15.95 -14.74 13.95
N ILE A 474 -14.98 -15.51 13.43
CA ILE A 474 -15.27 -16.69 12.60
C ILE A 474 -16.02 -17.76 13.42
N MET A 475 -15.64 -17.98 14.69
CA MET A 475 -16.34 -18.93 15.57
C MET A 475 -17.76 -18.49 15.86
N LEU A 476 -18.00 -17.20 16.13
CA LEU A 476 -19.35 -16.65 16.33
C LEU A 476 -20.22 -16.81 15.09
N LEU A 477 -19.69 -16.50 13.91
CA LEU A 477 -20.38 -16.66 12.64
C LEU A 477 -20.69 -18.14 12.35
N THR A 478 -19.75 -19.03 12.62
CA THR A 478 -19.95 -20.48 12.43
C THR A 478 -21.01 -21.02 13.40
N GLN A 479 -21.02 -20.59 14.66
CA GLN A 479 -22.06 -20.98 15.62
C GLN A 479 -23.43 -20.47 15.21
N LEU A 480 -23.53 -19.20 14.81
CA LEU A 480 -24.79 -18.62 14.29
C LEU A 480 -25.32 -19.40 13.09
N SER A 481 -24.44 -19.76 12.19
CA SER A 481 -24.74 -20.64 11.06
C SER A 481 -25.32 -21.99 11.47
N ASN A 482 -24.65 -22.69 12.38
CA ASN A 482 -25.11 -23.98 12.86
C ASN A 482 -26.48 -23.91 13.56
N LEU A 483 -26.76 -22.77 14.22
CA LEU A 483 -28.09 -22.52 14.82
C LEU A 483 -29.15 -22.31 13.75
N LEU A 484 -28.85 -21.57 12.69
CA LEU A 484 -29.74 -21.38 11.57
C LEU A 484 -30.00 -22.68 10.82
N ASP A 485 -28.96 -23.46 10.54
CA ASP A 485 -29.06 -24.76 9.84
C ASP A 485 -29.98 -25.72 10.63
N ARG A 486 -29.82 -25.81 11.95
CA ARG A 486 -30.71 -26.63 12.81
C ARG A 486 -32.17 -26.16 12.78
N LYS A 487 -32.42 -24.87 12.56
CA LYS A 487 -33.78 -24.32 12.50
C LYS A 487 -34.44 -24.54 11.13
N PHE A 488 -33.66 -24.54 10.05
CA PHE A 488 -34.16 -24.73 8.69
C PHE A 488 -34.25 -26.21 8.29
N ASN A 489 -33.53 -27.12 8.97
CA ASN A 489 -33.54 -28.57 8.71
C ASN A 489 -34.45 -29.34 9.67
N LYS A 490 -35.16 -28.66 10.57
CA LYS A 490 -36.34 -29.18 11.25
C LYS A 490 -37.59 -28.85 10.45
#